data_d754fa941289ed53b3f83a0b81e296ce
#
_entry.id   d754fa941289ed53b3f83a0b81e296ce
#
_cell.length_a   1.000
_cell.length_b   1.000
_cell.length_c   1.000
_cell.angle_alpha   90.00
_cell.angle_beta   90.00
_cell.angle_gamma   90.00
#
_symmetry.space_group_name_H-M   'P 1'
#
loop_
_entity.id
_entity.type
_entity.pdbx_description
1 polymer ?
#
loop_
_entity_poly.entity_id
_entity_poly.type
_entity_poly.pdbx_seq_one_letter_code
_entity_poly.pdbx_strand_id
1 'polypeptide(L)'
;MRVPGAVRTAITGVGWAVAGPDFDPATALAGRGMRHKDRASRFALRAAQRALADAGLLGAPELGGAAVVLSSNFGNLETVCDFVTTIAASGSSDVSPMGVPHLSSHVTAAWVAQVHGIRGPNLTLCNGASGGLDAVAWARNLIAAGRATAALAIGVEPDTPPVARLHKETDGVRWIDGAVCLVIEPAQHAVSRGARIRAEIAGYGKGDDEWSAVQAAGAAAIPRRLGSEPTARFGRCSGALGVAQCAMALEQLEDEAVLAVAGAGAGESDGTSVSALVLMLPGRRT
;
A
#
# COMPACT_ATOMS: atom_id res chain seq x y z
N MET A 1 9.37 23.98 3.77
CA MET A 1 8.69 25.04 4.59
C MET A 1 7.31 24.50 4.99
N ARG A 2 7.08 24.18 6.26
CA ARG A 2 5.74 23.72 6.72
C ARG A 2 4.79 24.92 6.73
N VAL A 3 3.61 24.76 6.12
CA VAL A 3 2.54 25.74 6.25
C VAL A 3 2.10 25.76 7.72
N PRO A 4 2.09 26.89 8.41
CA PRO A 4 1.56 26.97 9.78
C PRO A 4 0.10 26.53 9.78
N GLY A 5 -0.24 25.53 10.62
CA GLY A 5 -1.59 24.96 10.71
C GLY A 5 -1.80 23.65 9.92
N ALA A 6 -0.78 23.13 9.21
CA ALA A 6 -0.89 21.84 8.51
C ALA A 6 -1.14 20.69 9.50
N VAL A 7 -2.18 19.89 9.22
CA VAL A 7 -2.51 18.70 10.01
C VAL A 7 -1.33 17.72 9.96
N ARG A 8 -0.75 17.41 11.12
CA ARG A 8 0.28 16.37 11.24
C ARG A 8 -0.40 15.01 11.14
N THR A 9 0.19 14.13 10.36
CA THR A 9 -0.31 12.77 10.16
C THR A 9 0.69 11.76 10.70
N ALA A 10 0.15 10.74 11.36
CA ALA A 10 0.92 9.71 12.03
C ALA A 10 0.54 8.32 11.53
N ILE A 11 1.50 7.42 11.48
CA ILE A 11 1.29 5.99 11.27
C ILE A 11 1.10 5.36 12.65
N THR A 12 -0.03 4.69 12.86
CA THR A 12 -0.39 4.08 14.14
C THR A 12 -0.53 2.57 14.06
N GLY A 13 -0.67 2.00 12.85
CA GLY A 13 -0.75 0.57 12.67
C GLY A 13 -0.07 0.07 11.41
N VAL A 14 0.43 -1.16 11.47
CA VAL A 14 1.08 -1.88 10.38
C VAL A 14 0.54 -3.29 10.30
N GLY A 15 0.29 -3.75 9.08
CA GLY A 15 -0.13 -5.13 8.83
C GLY A 15 0.56 -5.71 7.60
N TRP A 16 1.21 -6.84 7.80
CA TRP A 16 1.85 -7.63 6.74
C TRP A 16 1.03 -8.87 6.44
N ALA A 17 0.83 -9.17 5.18
CA ALA A 17 0.29 -10.43 4.68
C ALA A 17 1.10 -10.78 3.43
N VAL A 18 2.26 -11.39 3.60
CA VAL A 18 3.19 -11.74 2.51
C VAL A 18 3.53 -13.22 2.62
N ALA A 19 3.41 -13.94 1.52
CA ALA A 19 3.72 -15.36 1.44
C ALA A 19 5.17 -15.64 1.86
N GLY A 20 5.36 -16.61 2.74
CA GLY A 20 6.66 -16.95 3.29
C GLY A 20 6.54 -17.90 4.48
N PRO A 21 7.65 -18.12 5.21
CA PRO A 21 7.67 -19.08 6.32
C PRO A 21 6.61 -18.79 7.41
N ASP A 22 6.34 -17.51 7.68
CA ASP A 22 5.42 -17.08 8.73
C ASP A 22 3.99 -16.80 8.22
N PHE A 23 3.74 -17.00 6.93
CA PHE A 23 2.44 -16.74 6.32
C PHE A 23 2.18 -17.68 5.14
N ASP A 24 1.44 -18.75 5.40
CA ASP A 24 0.95 -19.64 4.34
C ASP A 24 -0.37 -19.09 3.74
N PRO A 25 -0.38 -18.65 2.47
CA PRO A 25 -1.57 -18.13 1.83
C PRO A 25 -2.73 -19.13 1.78
N ALA A 26 -2.44 -20.43 1.69
CA ALA A 26 -3.49 -21.46 1.57
C ALA A 26 -4.39 -21.49 2.80
N THR A 27 -3.82 -21.34 3.98
CA THR A 27 -4.55 -21.30 5.24
C THR A 27 -4.95 -19.90 5.66
N ALA A 28 -4.01 -18.94 5.59
CA ALA A 28 -4.21 -17.58 6.07
C ALA A 28 -5.24 -16.78 5.25
N LEU A 29 -5.40 -17.11 3.97
CA LEU A 29 -6.38 -16.47 3.07
C LEU A 29 -7.66 -17.31 2.90
N ALA A 30 -7.80 -18.43 3.64
CA ALA A 30 -9.00 -19.25 3.63
C ALA A 30 -10.14 -18.62 4.45
N GLY A 31 -11.35 -19.12 4.22
CA GLY A 31 -12.53 -18.77 5.00
C GLY A 31 -13.70 -18.26 4.15
N ARG A 32 -14.89 -18.24 4.80
CA ARG A 32 -16.15 -17.89 4.12
C ARG A 32 -16.14 -16.48 3.53
N GLY A 33 -15.53 -15.51 4.26
CA GLY A 33 -15.42 -14.12 3.82
C GLY A 33 -14.41 -13.89 2.68
N MET A 34 -13.60 -14.89 2.33
CA MET A 34 -12.59 -14.83 1.27
C MET A 34 -13.06 -15.47 -0.04
N ARG A 35 -14.21 -16.17 -0.03
CA ARG A 35 -14.77 -16.79 -1.25
C ARG A 35 -15.06 -15.72 -2.31
N HIS A 36 -14.86 -16.08 -3.55
CA HIS A 36 -15.10 -15.22 -4.73
C HIS A 36 -14.26 -13.95 -4.78
N LYS A 37 -13.23 -13.83 -3.95
CA LYS A 37 -12.27 -12.74 -4.01
C LYS A 37 -10.99 -13.22 -4.71
N ASP A 38 -10.44 -12.37 -5.57
CA ASP A 38 -9.13 -12.60 -6.18
C ASP A 38 -8.01 -12.64 -5.12
N ARG A 39 -6.84 -13.10 -5.54
CA ARG A 39 -5.69 -13.27 -4.64
C ARG A 39 -5.27 -11.95 -3.99
N ALA A 40 -5.19 -10.87 -4.77
CA ALA A 40 -4.80 -9.55 -4.25
C ALA A 40 -5.80 -9.04 -3.21
N SER A 41 -7.10 -9.17 -3.46
CA SER A 41 -8.15 -8.78 -2.50
C SER A 41 -8.05 -9.53 -1.17
N ARG A 42 -7.74 -10.83 -1.21
CA ARG A 42 -7.55 -11.63 0.02
C ARG A 42 -6.34 -11.17 0.82
N PHE A 43 -5.21 -10.92 0.16
CA PHE A 43 -4.01 -10.37 0.81
C PHE A 43 -4.28 -8.99 1.42
N ALA A 44 -4.89 -8.08 0.64
CA ALA A 44 -5.20 -6.73 1.09
C ALA A 44 -6.13 -6.72 2.32
N LEU A 45 -7.17 -7.56 2.32
CA LEU A 45 -8.08 -7.74 3.46
C LEU A 45 -7.32 -8.22 4.71
N ARG A 46 -6.42 -9.18 4.56
CA ARG A 46 -5.66 -9.70 5.70
C ARG A 46 -4.66 -8.69 6.23
N ALA A 47 -3.97 -7.96 5.36
CA ALA A 47 -3.06 -6.89 5.75
C ALA A 47 -3.81 -5.75 6.45
N ALA A 48 -4.96 -5.32 5.90
CA ALA A 48 -5.80 -4.29 6.50
C ALA A 48 -6.32 -4.71 7.89
N GLN A 49 -6.79 -5.95 8.04
CA GLN A 49 -7.23 -6.49 9.33
C GLN A 49 -6.13 -6.43 10.39
N ARG A 50 -4.90 -6.83 10.03
CA ARG A 50 -3.74 -6.79 10.93
C ARG A 50 -3.35 -5.37 11.29
N ALA A 51 -3.32 -4.46 10.30
CA ALA A 51 -2.98 -3.06 10.53
C ALA A 51 -4.01 -2.36 11.43
N LEU A 52 -5.30 -2.62 11.22
CA LEU A 52 -6.37 -2.08 12.06
C LEU A 52 -6.33 -2.64 13.47
N ALA A 53 -6.00 -3.93 13.63
CA ALA A 53 -5.82 -4.54 14.96
C ALA A 53 -4.61 -3.92 15.68
N ASP A 54 -3.48 -3.74 15.00
CA ASP A 54 -2.28 -3.10 15.53
C ASP A 54 -2.52 -1.64 15.93
N ALA A 55 -3.35 -0.91 15.16
CA ALA A 55 -3.76 0.45 15.48
C ALA A 55 -4.82 0.53 16.59
N GLY A 56 -5.43 -0.59 17.00
CA GLY A 56 -6.58 -0.58 17.93
C GLY A 56 -7.87 -0.02 17.32
N LEU A 57 -8.01 -0.08 15.98
CA LEU A 57 -9.17 0.43 15.23
C LEU A 57 -10.01 -0.66 14.59
N LEU A 58 -9.68 -1.94 14.78
CA LEU A 58 -10.46 -3.03 14.19
C LEU A 58 -11.90 -3.06 14.75
N GLY A 59 -12.89 -2.84 13.86
CA GLY A 59 -14.30 -2.75 14.24
C GLY A 59 -14.72 -1.40 14.86
N ALA A 60 -13.85 -0.41 14.87
CA ALA A 60 -14.16 0.91 15.43
C ALA A 60 -15.15 1.68 14.55
N PRO A 61 -16.18 2.33 15.12
CA PRO A 61 -17.16 3.12 14.37
C PRO A 61 -16.53 4.27 13.56
N GLU A 62 -15.42 4.80 14.02
CA GLU A 62 -14.67 5.91 13.42
C GLU A 62 -14.17 5.58 11.99
N LEU A 63 -14.06 4.28 11.67
CA LEU A 63 -13.70 3.82 10.32
C LEU A 63 -14.72 4.23 9.25
N GLY A 64 -15.95 4.56 9.62
CA GLY A 64 -16.95 5.05 8.66
C GLY A 64 -16.50 6.28 7.86
N GLY A 65 -15.69 7.16 8.44
CA GLY A 65 -15.12 8.34 7.79
C GLY A 65 -13.70 8.14 7.24
N ALA A 66 -13.13 6.95 7.32
CA ALA A 66 -11.79 6.67 6.84
C ALA A 66 -11.73 6.56 5.31
N ALA A 67 -10.53 6.66 4.76
CA ALA A 67 -10.24 6.41 3.35
C ALA A 67 -9.51 5.08 3.15
N VAL A 68 -9.62 4.51 1.93
CA VAL A 68 -8.75 3.45 1.45
C VAL A 68 -7.96 3.98 0.25
N VAL A 69 -6.65 3.94 0.32
CA VAL A 69 -5.76 4.28 -0.79
C VAL A 69 -4.86 3.08 -1.06
N LEU A 70 -5.06 2.44 -2.19
CA LEU A 70 -4.39 1.21 -2.56
C LEU A 70 -3.48 1.43 -3.77
N SER A 71 -2.31 0.82 -3.77
CA SER A 71 -1.41 0.72 -4.92
C SER A 71 -1.24 -0.72 -5.33
N SER A 72 -1.50 -1.01 -6.60
CA SER A 72 -1.26 -2.30 -7.23
C SER A 72 -1.21 -2.15 -8.75
N ASN A 73 -0.27 -2.79 -9.40
CA ASN A 73 -0.16 -2.77 -10.87
C ASN A 73 -0.78 -4.02 -11.50
N PHE A 74 -0.84 -5.15 -10.78
CA PHE A 74 -1.26 -6.44 -11.31
C PHE A 74 -2.42 -7.10 -10.54
N GLY A 75 -3.02 -6.38 -9.59
CA GLY A 75 -3.94 -6.94 -8.59
C GLY A 75 -5.05 -7.83 -9.14
N ASN A 76 -5.71 -7.45 -10.23
CA ASN A 76 -6.82 -8.20 -10.83
C ASN A 76 -6.46 -8.87 -12.17
N LEU A 77 -5.19 -8.93 -12.54
CA LEU A 77 -4.76 -9.42 -13.86
C LEU A 77 -5.20 -10.88 -14.10
N GLU A 78 -5.09 -11.76 -13.10
CA GLU A 78 -5.54 -13.16 -13.21
C GLU A 78 -7.02 -13.24 -13.57
N THR A 79 -7.87 -12.51 -12.86
CA THR A 79 -9.31 -12.48 -13.13
C THR A 79 -9.62 -11.99 -14.55
N VAL A 80 -8.93 -10.95 -15.00
CA VAL A 80 -9.10 -10.43 -16.38
C VAL A 80 -8.69 -11.48 -17.42
N CYS A 81 -7.55 -12.14 -17.20
CA CYS A 81 -7.07 -13.20 -18.11
C CYS A 81 -8.04 -14.38 -18.14
N ASP A 82 -8.58 -14.81 -17.01
CA ASP A 82 -9.54 -15.92 -16.93
C ASP A 82 -10.84 -15.58 -17.68
N PHE A 83 -11.34 -14.35 -17.54
CA PHE A 83 -12.50 -13.87 -18.26
C PHE A 83 -12.27 -13.87 -19.77
N VAL A 84 -11.17 -13.29 -20.23
CA VAL A 84 -10.82 -13.25 -21.67
C VAL A 84 -10.70 -14.66 -22.23
N THR A 85 -10.04 -15.56 -21.51
CA THR A 85 -9.86 -16.95 -21.93
C THR A 85 -11.19 -17.68 -22.01
N THR A 86 -12.08 -17.52 -21.03
CA THR A 86 -13.41 -18.14 -21.01
C THR A 86 -14.26 -17.64 -22.18
N ILE A 87 -14.29 -16.33 -22.43
CA ILE A 87 -15.03 -15.74 -23.54
C ILE A 87 -14.51 -16.25 -24.89
N ALA A 88 -13.20 -16.34 -25.04
CA ALA A 88 -12.58 -16.82 -26.29
C ALA A 88 -12.85 -18.31 -26.54
N ALA A 89 -12.91 -19.14 -25.48
CA ALA A 89 -13.11 -20.59 -25.59
C ALA A 89 -14.58 -21.00 -25.74
N SER A 90 -15.49 -20.34 -25.01
CA SER A 90 -16.86 -20.82 -24.81
C SER A 90 -17.94 -19.75 -25.01
N GLY A 91 -17.55 -18.50 -25.22
CA GLY A 91 -18.47 -17.37 -25.36
C GLY A 91 -18.83 -16.69 -24.03
N SER A 92 -19.53 -15.56 -24.12
CA SER A 92 -19.87 -14.72 -22.96
C SER A 92 -20.90 -15.35 -22.01
N SER A 93 -21.68 -16.33 -22.47
CA SER A 93 -22.68 -17.05 -21.66
C SER A 93 -22.06 -17.86 -20.51
N ASP A 94 -20.81 -18.27 -20.67
CA ASP A 94 -20.10 -19.11 -19.70
C ASP A 94 -19.37 -18.30 -18.63
N VAL A 95 -19.37 -16.97 -18.76
CA VAL A 95 -18.78 -16.08 -17.76
C VAL A 95 -19.73 -15.88 -16.60
N SER A 96 -19.25 -16.12 -15.38
CA SER A 96 -20.03 -15.89 -14.17
C SER A 96 -20.29 -14.40 -13.95
N PRO A 97 -21.56 -13.94 -13.87
CA PRO A 97 -21.88 -12.55 -13.55
C PRO A 97 -21.30 -12.09 -12.21
N MET A 98 -21.09 -12.99 -11.26
CA MET A 98 -20.50 -12.71 -9.95
C MET A 98 -19.02 -12.27 -10.04
N GLY A 99 -18.34 -12.61 -11.13
CA GLY A 99 -16.96 -12.22 -11.39
C GLY A 99 -16.81 -10.83 -12.02
N VAL A 100 -17.86 -10.30 -12.65
CA VAL A 100 -17.80 -9.02 -13.39
C VAL A 100 -17.26 -7.86 -12.56
N PRO A 101 -17.65 -7.64 -11.29
CA PRO A 101 -17.07 -6.57 -10.47
C PRO A 101 -15.55 -6.68 -10.29
N HIS A 102 -14.99 -7.88 -10.38
CA HIS A 102 -13.55 -8.13 -10.21
C HIS A 102 -12.70 -7.78 -11.45
N LEU A 103 -13.32 -7.42 -12.56
CA LEU A 103 -12.62 -6.93 -13.75
C LEU A 103 -12.04 -5.52 -13.58
N SER A 104 -12.51 -4.79 -12.58
CA SER A 104 -12.03 -3.44 -12.32
C SER A 104 -10.91 -3.42 -11.29
N SER A 105 -9.85 -2.66 -11.57
CA SER A 105 -8.67 -2.54 -10.71
C SER A 105 -8.99 -2.01 -9.29
N HIS A 106 -10.08 -1.25 -9.13
CA HIS A 106 -10.48 -0.71 -7.83
C HIS A 106 -11.15 -1.73 -6.89
N VAL A 107 -11.48 -2.92 -7.38
CA VAL A 107 -12.25 -3.92 -6.59
C VAL A 107 -11.56 -4.31 -5.29
N THR A 108 -10.23 -4.40 -5.30
CA THR A 108 -9.45 -4.75 -4.10
C THR A 108 -9.64 -3.72 -2.99
N ALA A 109 -9.53 -2.43 -3.31
CA ALA A 109 -9.78 -1.35 -2.35
C ALA A 109 -11.26 -1.31 -1.91
N ALA A 110 -12.20 -1.58 -2.83
CA ALA A 110 -13.63 -1.65 -2.51
C ALA A 110 -13.96 -2.79 -1.52
N TRP A 111 -13.33 -3.96 -1.65
CA TRP A 111 -13.51 -5.05 -0.70
C TRP A 111 -13.02 -4.70 0.70
N VAL A 112 -11.87 -4.03 0.81
CA VAL A 112 -11.36 -3.55 2.10
C VAL A 112 -12.34 -2.56 2.72
N ALA A 113 -12.82 -1.59 1.95
CA ALA A 113 -13.79 -0.61 2.42
C ALA A 113 -15.09 -1.29 2.89
N GLN A 114 -15.64 -2.21 2.10
CA GLN A 114 -16.88 -2.90 2.41
C GLN A 114 -16.79 -3.75 3.69
N VAL A 115 -15.71 -4.53 3.84
CA VAL A 115 -15.54 -5.44 4.98
C VAL A 115 -15.33 -4.67 6.28
N HIS A 116 -14.67 -3.52 6.24
CA HIS A 116 -14.39 -2.70 7.43
C HIS A 116 -15.36 -1.53 7.63
N GLY A 117 -16.44 -1.43 6.82
CA GLY A 117 -17.45 -0.38 6.95
C GLY A 117 -16.96 1.02 6.60
N ILE A 118 -15.89 1.13 5.81
CA ILE A 118 -15.30 2.39 5.36
C ILE A 118 -16.16 2.99 4.26
N ARG A 119 -16.56 4.26 4.38
CA ARG A 119 -17.44 4.97 3.45
C ARG A 119 -16.83 6.25 2.90
N GLY A 120 -15.62 6.59 3.32
CA GLY A 120 -14.87 7.74 2.81
C GLY A 120 -14.22 7.48 1.44
N PRO A 121 -13.27 8.32 1.03
CA PRO A 121 -12.60 8.21 -0.26
C PRO A 121 -11.98 6.84 -0.49
N ASN A 122 -12.10 6.32 -1.72
CA ASN A 122 -11.53 5.05 -2.14
C ASN A 122 -10.74 5.26 -3.44
N LEU A 123 -9.44 5.05 -3.39
CA LEU A 123 -8.53 5.30 -4.51
C LEU A 123 -7.70 4.05 -4.80
N THR A 124 -7.47 3.77 -6.08
CA THR A 124 -6.52 2.77 -6.54
C THR A 124 -5.51 3.41 -7.49
N LEU A 125 -4.24 3.20 -7.23
CA LEU A 125 -3.11 3.72 -7.99
C LEU A 125 -2.42 2.57 -8.72
N CYS A 126 -2.16 2.75 -10.02
CA CYS A 126 -1.49 1.80 -10.90
C CYS A 126 -0.39 2.55 -11.67
N ASN A 127 0.64 3.02 -10.97
CA ASN A 127 1.67 3.90 -11.53
C ASN A 127 3.10 3.40 -11.23
N GLY A 128 3.30 2.09 -11.31
CA GLY A 128 4.62 1.47 -11.16
C GLY A 128 5.09 1.44 -9.70
N ALA A 129 6.40 1.35 -9.53
CA ALA A 129 7.04 1.20 -8.22
C ALA A 129 6.85 2.41 -7.29
N SER A 130 6.66 3.62 -7.84
CA SER A 130 6.37 4.82 -7.04
C SER A 130 5.00 4.81 -6.39
N GLY A 131 4.06 4.00 -6.91
CA GLY A 131 2.66 3.96 -6.50
C GLY A 131 2.43 3.75 -5.02
N GLY A 132 3.27 2.95 -4.36
CA GLY A 132 3.17 2.70 -2.93
C GLY A 132 3.42 3.95 -2.08
N LEU A 133 4.46 4.74 -2.38
CA LEU A 133 4.71 6.03 -1.70
C LEU A 133 3.65 7.07 -2.05
N ASP A 134 3.20 7.07 -3.31
CA ASP A 134 2.10 7.94 -3.74
C ASP A 134 0.81 7.63 -2.95
N ALA A 135 0.52 6.34 -2.66
CA ALA A 135 -0.63 5.95 -1.85
C ALA A 135 -0.54 6.48 -0.41
N VAL A 136 0.64 6.43 0.21
CA VAL A 136 0.87 7.01 1.54
C VAL A 136 0.69 8.54 1.50
N ALA A 137 1.19 9.20 0.47
CA ALA A 137 1.04 10.64 0.29
C ALA A 137 -0.41 11.06 0.06
N TRP A 138 -1.17 10.32 -0.75
CA TRP A 138 -2.59 10.57 -0.95
C TRP A 138 -3.39 10.37 0.34
N ALA A 139 -3.12 9.32 1.11
CA ALA A 139 -3.73 9.09 2.42
C ALA A 139 -3.51 10.30 3.35
N ARG A 140 -2.24 10.77 3.45
CA ARG A 140 -1.88 11.98 4.18
C ARG A 140 -2.66 13.21 3.71
N ASN A 141 -2.73 13.42 2.39
CA ASN A 141 -3.37 14.59 1.81
C ASN A 141 -4.90 14.60 2.02
N LEU A 142 -5.56 13.44 1.94
CA LEU A 142 -6.99 13.30 2.25
C LEU A 142 -7.29 13.67 3.70
N ILE A 143 -6.45 13.24 4.63
CA ILE A 143 -6.55 13.60 6.05
C ILE A 143 -6.29 15.09 6.25
N ALA A 144 -5.22 15.63 5.67
CA ALA A 144 -4.87 17.04 5.80
C ALA A 144 -5.95 17.98 5.20
N ALA A 145 -6.63 17.54 4.15
CA ALA A 145 -7.75 18.26 3.54
C ALA A 145 -9.10 18.06 4.28
N GLY A 146 -9.12 17.32 5.39
CA GLY A 146 -10.36 17.03 6.14
C GLY A 146 -11.34 16.12 5.40
N ARG A 147 -10.87 15.40 4.35
CA ARG A 147 -11.71 14.51 3.52
C ARG A 147 -11.79 13.09 4.10
N ALA A 148 -10.91 12.75 5.05
CA ALA A 148 -10.92 11.49 5.76
C ALA A 148 -10.50 11.68 7.22
N THR A 149 -11.10 10.91 8.12
CA THR A 149 -10.79 10.89 9.56
C THR A 149 -9.54 10.05 9.86
N ALA A 150 -9.30 9.03 9.05
CA ALA A 150 -8.13 8.16 9.03
C ALA A 150 -7.97 7.62 7.60
N ALA A 151 -6.90 6.90 7.31
CA ALA A 151 -6.73 6.26 6.01
C ALA A 151 -5.94 4.95 6.13
N LEU A 152 -6.31 3.97 5.32
CA LEU A 152 -5.52 2.78 5.06
C LEU A 152 -4.74 3.00 3.77
N ALA A 153 -3.40 3.03 3.87
CA ALA A 153 -2.52 3.01 2.71
C ALA A 153 -2.05 1.57 2.50
N ILE A 154 -2.41 0.98 1.34
CA ILE A 154 -2.19 -0.43 1.06
C ILE A 154 -1.35 -0.59 -0.20
N GLY A 155 -0.29 -1.38 -0.11
CA GLY A 155 0.44 -1.89 -1.27
C GLY A 155 0.17 -3.39 -1.41
N VAL A 156 -0.22 -3.85 -2.60
CA VAL A 156 -0.50 -5.27 -2.84
C VAL A 156 -0.08 -5.69 -4.24
N GLU A 157 0.63 -6.81 -4.33
CA GLU A 157 0.88 -7.49 -5.61
C GLU A 157 0.75 -9.01 -5.42
N PRO A 158 -0.05 -9.68 -6.25
CA PRO A 158 -0.17 -11.13 -6.23
C PRO A 158 0.85 -11.77 -7.16
N ASP A 159 1.47 -12.87 -6.75
CA ASP A 159 2.19 -13.76 -7.66
C ASP A 159 1.21 -14.80 -8.23
N THR A 160 0.74 -14.55 -9.44
CA THR A 160 -0.22 -15.40 -10.15
C THR A 160 0.33 -15.86 -11.49
N PRO A 161 -0.19 -16.94 -12.10
CA PRO A 161 0.33 -17.43 -13.38
C PRO A 161 0.40 -16.38 -14.48
N PRO A 162 -0.57 -15.48 -14.68
CA PRO A 162 -0.43 -14.39 -15.65
C PRO A 162 0.69 -13.40 -15.29
N VAL A 163 0.83 -13.02 -14.03
CA VAL A 163 1.91 -12.13 -13.55
C VAL A 163 3.26 -12.80 -13.78
N ALA A 164 3.40 -14.07 -13.39
CA ALA A 164 4.62 -14.83 -13.60
C ALA A 164 5.00 -14.96 -15.10
N ARG A 165 4.01 -15.07 -16.00
CA ARG A 165 4.27 -15.09 -17.45
C ARG A 165 4.81 -13.76 -17.97
N LEU A 166 4.25 -12.63 -17.53
CA LEU A 166 4.74 -11.30 -17.91
C LEU A 166 6.22 -11.09 -17.53
N HIS A 167 6.64 -11.73 -16.45
CA HIS A 167 7.96 -11.52 -15.87
C HIS A 167 9.00 -12.60 -16.24
N LYS A 168 8.59 -13.76 -16.76
CA LYS A 168 9.52 -14.81 -17.24
C LYS A 168 10.42 -14.34 -18.38
N GLU A 169 10.01 -13.34 -19.11
CA GLU A 169 10.78 -12.75 -20.20
C GLU A 169 11.85 -11.76 -19.71
N THR A 170 11.83 -11.38 -18.43
CA THR A 170 12.63 -10.24 -17.95
C THR A 170 13.84 -10.62 -17.11
N ASP A 171 13.95 -11.75 -16.40
CA ASP A 171 15.18 -12.10 -15.66
C ASP A 171 15.08 -13.20 -14.59
N GLY A 172 13.93 -13.85 -14.42
CA GLY A 172 13.76 -14.92 -13.40
C GLY A 172 13.73 -14.42 -11.94
N VAL A 173 13.58 -13.12 -11.72
CA VAL A 173 13.51 -12.54 -10.39
C VAL A 173 12.18 -12.89 -9.71
N ARG A 174 12.25 -13.29 -8.44
CA ARG A 174 11.05 -13.55 -7.62
C ARG A 174 10.24 -12.28 -7.42
N TRP A 175 8.93 -12.41 -7.41
CA TRP A 175 7.98 -11.34 -7.10
C TRP A 175 7.40 -11.51 -5.71
N ILE A 176 7.02 -10.39 -5.10
CA ILE A 176 6.23 -10.41 -3.87
C ILE A 176 4.89 -11.09 -4.15
N ASP A 177 4.43 -11.89 -3.23
CA ASP A 177 3.09 -12.43 -3.23
C ASP A 177 2.44 -12.01 -1.91
N GLY A 178 1.81 -10.84 -1.91
CA GLY A 178 1.35 -10.29 -0.66
C GLY A 178 0.89 -8.85 -0.67
N ALA A 179 0.53 -8.39 0.53
CA ALA A 179 0.13 -7.02 0.79
C ALA A 179 0.74 -6.48 2.08
N VAL A 180 0.89 -5.17 2.11
CA VAL A 180 1.27 -4.39 3.30
C VAL A 180 0.26 -3.27 3.47
N CYS A 181 -0.16 -3.02 4.69
CA CYS A 181 -1.11 -1.95 5.04
C CYS A 181 -0.57 -1.09 6.18
N LEU A 182 -0.72 0.22 6.03
CA LEU A 182 -0.47 1.21 7.07
C LEU A 182 -1.78 1.88 7.45
N VAL A 183 -2.02 2.06 8.75
CA VAL A 183 -3.07 2.95 9.27
C VAL A 183 -2.47 4.30 9.55
N ILE A 184 -3.06 5.33 8.92
CA ILE A 184 -2.63 6.73 9.01
C ILE A 184 -3.79 7.55 9.57
N GLU A 185 -3.50 8.41 10.54
CA GLU A 185 -4.50 9.28 11.16
C GLU A 185 -3.91 10.63 11.56
N PRO A 186 -4.74 11.66 11.87
CA PRO A 186 -4.25 12.89 12.44
C PRO A 186 -3.48 12.60 13.74
N ALA A 187 -2.26 13.13 13.90
CA ALA A 187 -1.43 12.87 15.07
C ALA A 187 -2.15 13.27 16.39
N GLN A 188 -2.94 14.34 16.36
CA GLN A 188 -3.72 14.77 17.51
C GLN A 188 -4.82 13.75 17.87
N HIS A 189 -5.47 13.15 16.87
CA HIS A 189 -6.47 12.09 17.09
C HIS A 189 -5.81 10.85 17.70
N ALA A 190 -4.67 10.41 17.18
CA ALA A 190 -3.90 9.31 17.74
C ALA A 190 -3.54 9.54 19.21
N VAL A 191 -3.04 10.74 19.55
CA VAL A 191 -2.73 11.12 20.94
C VAL A 191 -4.00 11.09 21.81
N SER A 192 -5.10 11.67 21.35
CA SER A 192 -6.34 11.78 22.15
C SER A 192 -6.95 10.42 22.50
N ARG A 193 -6.79 9.40 21.64
CA ARG A 193 -7.25 8.03 21.91
C ARG A 193 -6.19 7.12 22.55
N GLY A 194 -5.01 7.67 22.90
CA GLY A 194 -3.91 6.92 23.53
C GLY A 194 -3.22 5.91 22.58
N ALA A 195 -3.30 6.12 21.28
CA ALA A 195 -2.66 5.24 20.32
C ALA A 195 -1.14 5.38 20.31
N ARG A 196 -0.45 4.28 20.08
CA ARG A 196 0.99 4.31 19.81
C ARG A 196 1.25 4.94 18.45
N ILE A 197 1.88 6.10 18.40
CA ILE A 197 2.40 6.67 17.15
C ILE A 197 3.75 6.00 16.85
N ARG A 198 3.83 5.33 15.70
CA ARG A 198 5.04 4.66 15.24
C ARG A 198 5.98 5.63 14.51
N ALA A 199 5.40 6.49 13.67
CA ALA A 199 6.10 7.55 12.97
C ALA A 199 5.15 8.67 12.56
N GLU A 200 5.69 9.85 12.23
CA GLU A 200 4.99 10.91 11.53
C GLU A 200 5.48 11.00 10.08
N ILE A 201 4.56 11.33 9.17
CA ILE A 201 4.89 11.58 7.76
C ILE A 201 5.29 13.04 7.63
N ALA A 202 6.61 13.29 7.51
CA ALA A 202 7.17 14.63 7.57
C ALA A 202 7.26 15.32 6.20
N GLY A 203 7.50 14.56 5.14
CA GLY A 203 7.67 15.10 3.79
C GLY A 203 7.30 14.08 2.71
N TYR A 204 6.95 14.59 1.53
CA TYR A 204 6.76 13.80 0.32
C TYR A 204 7.15 14.66 -0.88
N GLY A 205 7.82 14.06 -1.84
CA GLY A 205 8.19 14.66 -3.11
C GLY A 205 8.06 13.66 -4.25
N LYS A 206 7.81 14.17 -5.44
CA LYS A 206 7.79 13.42 -6.69
C LYS A 206 8.59 14.17 -7.75
N GLY A 207 9.32 13.44 -8.57
CA GLY A 207 10.14 14.00 -9.63
C GLY A 207 10.42 12.98 -10.74
N ASP A 208 11.10 13.42 -11.77
CA ASP A 208 11.53 12.57 -12.88
C ASP A 208 12.78 11.74 -12.52
N ASP A 209 13.47 12.13 -11.47
CA ASP A 209 14.64 11.45 -10.92
C ASP A 209 14.64 11.47 -9.38
N GLU A 210 15.54 10.69 -8.79
CA GLU A 210 15.69 10.60 -7.32
C GLU A 210 16.01 11.94 -6.69
N TRP A 211 16.94 12.71 -7.31
CA TRP A 211 17.38 13.97 -6.75
C TRP A 211 16.22 14.97 -6.63
N SER A 212 15.44 15.15 -7.71
CA SER A 212 14.29 16.05 -7.72
C SER A 212 13.19 15.62 -6.74
N ALA A 213 12.92 14.32 -6.63
CA ALA A 213 11.96 13.78 -5.66
C ALA A 213 12.42 14.03 -4.21
N VAL A 214 13.69 13.80 -3.90
CA VAL A 214 14.28 14.02 -2.57
C VAL A 214 14.28 15.50 -2.20
N GLN A 215 14.61 16.39 -3.12
CA GLN A 215 14.53 17.84 -2.91
C GLN A 215 13.10 18.29 -2.64
N ALA A 216 12.14 17.82 -3.44
CA ALA A 216 10.71 18.12 -3.26
C ALA A 216 10.15 17.60 -1.92
N ALA A 217 10.69 16.48 -1.41
CA ALA A 217 10.36 15.96 -0.08
C ALA A 217 10.97 16.76 1.07
N GLY A 218 11.90 17.68 0.79
CA GLY A 218 12.67 18.40 1.81
C GLY A 218 13.68 17.50 2.54
N ALA A 219 14.19 16.48 1.88
CA ALA A 219 14.92 15.37 2.49
C ALA A 219 16.42 15.32 2.14
N ALA A 220 16.98 16.38 1.57
CA ALA A 220 18.36 16.40 1.08
C ALA A 220 19.42 16.07 2.17
N ALA A 221 19.12 16.38 3.42
CA ALA A 221 20.02 16.15 4.56
C ALA A 221 19.77 14.85 5.32
N ILE A 222 18.83 13.99 4.87
CA ILE A 222 18.50 12.74 5.57
C ILE A 222 19.50 11.65 5.15
N PRO A 223 20.33 11.13 6.06
CA PRO A 223 21.40 10.19 5.71
C PRO A 223 20.87 8.77 5.49
N ARG A 224 19.82 8.39 6.23
CA ARG A 224 19.27 7.02 6.18
C ARG A 224 18.23 6.89 5.09
N ARG A 225 18.50 6.04 4.11
CA ARG A 225 17.62 5.80 2.96
C ARG A 225 17.21 4.34 2.90
N LEU A 226 15.98 4.11 2.51
CA LEU A 226 15.43 2.81 2.13
C LEU A 226 15.09 2.85 0.63
N GLY A 227 15.67 1.96 -0.14
CA GLY A 227 15.44 1.82 -1.59
C GLY A 227 15.00 0.39 -1.93
N SER A 228 15.96 -0.49 -2.15
CA SER A 228 15.74 -1.86 -2.64
C SER A 228 15.62 -2.92 -1.53
N GLU A 229 15.62 -2.57 -0.25
CA GLU A 229 15.58 -3.52 0.86
C GLU A 229 14.34 -4.44 0.84
N PRO A 230 13.12 -3.93 0.57
CA PRO A 230 11.96 -4.81 0.43
C PRO A 230 12.12 -5.78 -0.75
N THR A 231 12.69 -5.31 -1.87
CA THR A 231 12.97 -6.15 -3.05
C THR A 231 13.97 -7.26 -2.73
N ALA A 232 15.00 -6.97 -1.95
CA ALA A 232 15.97 -7.98 -1.49
C ALA A 232 15.31 -9.03 -0.59
N ARG A 233 14.35 -8.62 0.24
CA ARG A 233 13.67 -9.52 1.19
C ARG A 233 12.54 -10.33 0.55
N PHE A 234 11.71 -9.71 -0.26
CA PHE A 234 10.44 -10.28 -0.74
C PHE A 234 10.43 -10.57 -2.25
N GLY A 235 11.44 -10.13 -3.00
CA GLY A 235 11.45 -10.05 -4.45
C GLY A 235 10.87 -8.72 -4.94
N ARG A 236 10.70 -8.54 -6.24
CA ARG A 236 10.13 -7.31 -6.80
C ARG A 236 8.77 -7.01 -6.19
N CYS A 237 8.60 -5.80 -5.73
CA CYS A 237 7.43 -5.36 -4.98
C CYS A 237 6.49 -4.47 -5.82
N SER A 238 6.96 -3.89 -6.93
CA SER A 238 6.15 -3.05 -7.83
C SER A 238 5.29 -2.04 -7.07
N GLY A 239 3.97 -2.02 -7.28
CA GLY A 239 3.05 -1.13 -6.57
C GLY A 239 3.04 -1.26 -5.04
N ALA A 240 3.52 -2.38 -4.50
CA ALA A 240 3.63 -2.57 -3.05
C ALA A 240 4.92 -1.99 -2.44
N LEU A 241 5.95 -1.64 -3.27
CA LEU A 241 7.28 -1.27 -2.81
C LEU A 241 7.26 -0.17 -1.77
N GLY A 242 6.65 0.96 -2.06
CA GLY A 242 6.70 2.14 -1.19
C GLY A 242 6.02 1.94 0.16
N VAL A 243 4.91 1.18 0.21
CA VAL A 243 4.26 0.84 1.49
C VAL A 243 5.12 -0.12 2.30
N ALA A 244 5.77 -1.10 1.64
CA ALA A 244 6.72 -2.02 2.27
C ALA A 244 7.95 -1.27 2.84
N GLN A 245 8.51 -0.31 2.09
CA GLN A 245 9.59 0.56 2.58
C GLN A 245 9.18 1.32 3.85
N CYS A 246 8.00 1.95 3.84
CA CYS A 246 7.49 2.64 5.02
C CYS A 246 7.34 1.68 6.22
N ALA A 247 6.78 0.50 6.01
CA ALA A 247 6.60 -0.48 7.08
C ALA A 247 7.94 -0.99 7.64
N MET A 248 8.94 -1.27 6.79
CA MET A 248 10.29 -1.64 7.21
C MET A 248 11.02 -0.48 7.91
N ALA A 249 10.81 0.76 7.45
CA ALA A 249 11.35 1.93 8.13
C ALA A 249 10.91 2.01 9.60
N LEU A 250 9.66 1.65 9.90
CA LEU A 250 9.14 1.68 11.27
C LEU A 250 9.83 0.67 12.21
N GLU A 251 10.39 -0.42 11.67
CA GLU A 251 11.16 -1.40 12.43
C GLU A 251 12.57 -0.88 12.78
N GLN A 252 13.03 0.13 12.04
CA GLN A 252 14.40 0.65 12.08
C GLN A 252 14.50 2.09 12.59
N LEU A 253 13.36 2.72 12.88
CA LEU A 253 13.31 4.11 13.34
C LEU A 253 13.71 4.16 14.81
N GLU A 254 15.00 4.44 15.08
CA GLU A 254 15.52 4.58 16.44
C GLU A 254 15.62 6.05 16.83
N ASP A 255 16.50 6.81 16.16
CA ASP A 255 16.79 8.20 16.52
C ASP A 255 16.80 9.17 15.33
N GLU A 256 16.84 8.70 14.10
CA GLU A 256 16.97 9.50 12.89
C GLU A 256 15.73 9.41 12.00
N ALA A 257 15.55 10.42 11.16
CA ALA A 257 14.55 10.35 10.10
C ALA A 257 14.99 9.32 9.04
N VAL A 258 13.99 8.64 8.46
CA VAL A 258 14.21 7.68 7.37
C VAL A 258 13.55 8.19 6.10
N LEU A 259 14.29 8.16 5.00
CA LEU A 259 13.84 8.50 3.66
C LEU A 259 13.56 7.21 2.88
N ALA A 260 12.31 7.00 2.49
CA ALA A 260 11.93 5.96 1.53
C ALA A 260 11.92 6.54 0.11
N VAL A 261 12.53 5.82 -0.84
CA VAL A 261 12.59 6.23 -2.25
C VAL A 261 12.16 5.07 -3.14
N ALA A 262 11.20 5.29 -4.02
CA ALA A 262 10.67 4.29 -4.94
C ALA A 262 10.43 4.87 -6.33
N GLY A 263 10.66 4.07 -7.37
CA GLY A 263 10.45 4.45 -8.77
C GLY A 263 11.65 4.14 -9.66
N ALA A 264 11.72 4.78 -10.81
CA ALA A 264 12.77 4.57 -11.79
C ALA A 264 14.17 4.79 -11.19
N GLY A 265 15.03 3.78 -11.21
CA GLY A 265 16.39 3.85 -10.65
C GLY A 265 16.52 3.42 -9.19
N ALA A 266 15.44 3.25 -8.44
CA ALA A 266 15.47 2.81 -7.04
C ALA A 266 15.28 1.28 -6.89
N GLY A 267 15.91 0.48 -7.76
CA GLY A 267 15.90 -0.99 -7.71
C GLY A 267 14.78 -1.67 -8.49
N GLU A 268 13.76 -0.94 -8.93
CA GLU A 268 12.70 -1.44 -9.81
C GLU A 268 12.46 -0.42 -10.95
N SER A 269 12.48 -0.90 -12.19
CA SER A 269 12.46 -0.04 -13.39
C SER A 269 11.06 0.15 -14.01
N ASP A 270 10.02 -0.25 -13.30
CA ASP A 270 8.65 -0.10 -13.74
C ASP A 270 8.08 1.28 -13.34
N GLY A 271 8.16 2.22 -14.25
CA GLY A 271 7.63 3.56 -14.05
C GLY A 271 8.54 4.66 -14.59
N THR A 272 7.96 5.83 -14.81
CA THR A 272 8.65 7.00 -15.36
C THR A 272 8.96 8.07 -14.32
N SER A 273 8.57 7.87 -13.07
CA SER A 273 8.74 8.86 -11.99
C SER A 273 9.29 8.22 -10.72
N VAL A 274 9.92 9.05 -9.91
CA VAL A 274 10.44 8.69 -8.59
C VAL A 274 9.63 9.42 -7.52
N SER A 275 9.29 8.73 -6.45
CA SER A 275 8.67 9.30 -5.25
C SER A 275 9.61 9.14 -4.05
N ALA A 276 9.64 10.14 -3.18
CA ALA A 276 10.39 10.16 -1.94
C ALA A 276 9.47 10.54 -0.77
N LEU A 277 9.60 9.86 0.37
CA LEU A 277 8.78 10.09 1.55
C LEU A 277 9.63 10.04 2.83
N VAL A 278 9.42 11.00 3.72
CA VAL A 278 10.16 11.14 4.97
C VAL A 278 9.31 10.69 6.14
N LEU A 279 9.83 9.74 6.90
CA LEU A 279 9.29 9.29 8.18
C LEU A 279 10.17 9.77 9.33
N MET A 280 9.55 10.22 10.42
CA MET A 280 10.22 10.72 11.61
C MET A 280 9.58 10.18 12.88
N LEU A 281 10.36 10.12 13.95
CA LEU A 281 9.80 9.90 15.29
C LEU A 281 8.87 11.05 15.72
N PRO A 282 7.84 10.74 16.53
CA PRO A 282 6.91 11.75 17.02
C PRO A 282 7.61 12.88 17.76
N GLY A 283 7.22 14.14 17.44
CA GLY A 283 7.72 15.32 18.15
C GLY A 283 9.08 15.85 17.69
N ARG A 284 9.80 15.18 16.82
CA ARG A 284 11.04 15.70 16.22
C ARG A 284 10.74 16.71 15.09
N ARG A 285 11.68 17.63 14.87
CA ARG A 285 11.66 18.62 13.77
C ARG A 285 12.75 18.23 12.77
N THR A 286 12.43 18.29 11.47
CA THR A 286 13.44 18.23 10.38
C THR A 286 14.33 19.43 10.43
#